data_cbf30f479cee17fc3c81856ee0469cee
#
_entry.id   cbf30f479cee17fc3c81856ee0469cee
#
_cell.length_a   1.000
_cell.length_b   1.000
_cell.length_c   1.000
_cell.angle_alpha   90.00
_cell.angle_beta   90.00
_cell.angle_gamma   90.00
#
_symmetry.space_group_name_H-M   'P 1'
#
loop_
_entity.id
_entity.type
_entity.pdbx_description
1 polymer ?
#
loop_
_entity_poly.entity_id
_entity_poly.type
_entity_poly.pdbx_seq_one_letter_code
_entity_poly.pdbx_strand_id
1 'polypeptide(L)'
;MSILLCQALHIKLTKRLLCKELEEHPDFPSLGAVKDVFGKFNISSIALKLEDKSNIEKIEGCFLAQIIDIKNNSNLFAIIYSQDEDKLNWYNPIKKKKELIDRDVFLDLFTGYIFYANPDKNSGDREYSYTRKKENQSNMFSILLSVSIFSYLLFSLFLIKTNFVKIYFVVFILFLLLGGVITALMLLYEYDKNSPTLRKICNSSRKVNCLAVLSSKGSKIWGVPWTVIGFSYYLGLLFSLLINSFSTNIFVTVSYFNLLSLPYIIYSVYYQKFIIKQWCILCLLVQFINLALFILSVLAGSFSDSFKFDIFSTFSIFGSFIFSFGVAYLLWLYIQGMKDNKDSSNLLKKLKYNRDVFFSLLKNEKKIEGITNDFGVILGNPNGSIHIVKVCNPYCYYCSLSHPILSQLVKSNDEIKLQIIFFEDPTSEEYKNTPIETFLSSYYEDKDMESILSDWYNNDNKNLEEFIRLHPIREDHSSKNKSNAISMFDFCVKNKISYTPSIFINGYELPEIYNFSDLLYFFIN
;
A
#
# COMPACT_ATOMS: atom_id res chain seq x y z
N MET A 1 10.21 -1.00 -8.68
CA MET A 1 10.15 -1.01 -10.16
C MET A 1 8.78 -0.59 -10.69
N SER A 2 7.68 -1.17 -10.22
CA SER A 2 6.31 -0.81 -10.67
C SER A 2 5.99 0.70 -10.60
N ILE A 3 6.48 1.41 -9.56
CA ILE A 3 6.32 2.87 -9.44
C ILE A 3 7.03 3.62 -10.59
N LEU A 4 8.25 3.21 -10.91
CA LEU A 4 9.02 3.83 -12.00
C LEU A 4 8.39 3.52 -13.36
N LEU A 5 7.81 2.33 -13.52
CA LEU A 5 7.06 1.96 -14.72
C LEU A 5 5.82 2.84 -14.87
N CYS A 6 5.01 3.01 -13.81
CA CYS A 6 3.87 3.92 -13.84
C CYS A 6 4.26 5.36 -14.18
N GLN A 7 5.40 5.84 -13.65
CA GLN A 7 5.92 7.17 -13.97
C GLN A 7 6.36 7.29 -15.45
N ALA A 8 7.03 6.26 -15.98
CA ALA A 8 7.47 6.24 -17.37
C ALA A 8 6.30 6.18 -18.36
N LEU A 9 5.21 5.50 -17.98
CA LEU A 9 3.97 5.37 -18.77
C LEU A 9 2.98 6.52 -18.49
N HIS A 10 3.35 7.53 -17.69
CA HIS A 10 2.50 8.67 -17.32
C HIS A 10 1.14 8.30 -16.70
N ILE A 11 1.08 7.18 -15.99
CA ILE A 11 -0.16 6.70 -15.36
C ILE A 11 -0.48 7.57 -14.12
N LYS A 12 -1.73 8.03 -14.03
CA LYS A 12 -2.22 8.84 -12.91
C LYS A 12 -2.48 7.97 -11.67
N LEU A 13 -1.41 7.58 -11.00
CA LEU A 13 -1.45 6.75 -9.79
C LEU A 13 -0.44 7.27 -8.77
N THR A 14 -0.86 7.47 -7.51
CA THR A 14 0.06 7.95 -6.49
C THR A 14 0.95 6.81 -6.00
N LYS A 15 2.20 7.16 -5.64
CA LYS A 15 3.16 6.18 -5.12
C LYS A 15 2.63 5.47 -3.88
N ARG A 16 1.97 6.20 -2.98
CA ARG A 16 1.45 5.67 -1.71
C ARG A 16 0.34 4.66 -1.96
N LEU A 17 -0.60 4.98 -2.86
CA LEU A 17 -1.70 4.10 -3.21
C LEU A 17 -1.19 2.81 -3.87
N LEU A 18 -0.31 2.94 -4.88
CA LEU A 18 0.28 1.77 -5.54
C LEU A 18 1.06 0.87 -4.57
N CYS A 19 1.90 1.46 -3.69
CA CYS A 19 2.61 0.68 -2.69
C CYS A 19 1.66 -0.03 -1.73
N LYS A 20 0.59 0.65 -1.29
CA LYS A 20 -0.41 0.09 -0.41
C LYS A 20 -1.09 -1.12 -1.05
N GLU A 21 -1.62 -0.97 -2.27
CA GLU A 21 -2.30 -2.06 -2.98
C GLU A 21 -1.37 -3.26 -3.23
N LEU A 22 -0.11 -3.00 -3.63
CA LEU A 22 0.88 -4.07 -3.82
C LEU A 22 1.24 -4.78 -2.51
N GLU A 23 1.50 -4.04 -1.43
CA GLU A 23 1.87 -4.63 -0.13
C GLU A 23 0.71 -5.40 0.51
N GLU A 24 -0.52 -5.01 0.21
CA GLU A 24 -1.72 -5.68 0.67
C GLU A 24 -2.11 -6.89 -0.18
N HIS A 25 -1.48 -7.07 -1.35
CA HIS A 25 -1.77 -8.20 -2.22
C HIS A 25 -1.25 -9.51 -1.62
N PRO A 26 -2.06 -10.61 -1.63
CA PRO A 26 -1.67 -11.90 -1.02
C PRO A 26 -0.37 -12.48 -1.60
N ASP A 27 -0.15 -12.31 -2.91
CA ASP A 27 1.00 -12.85 -3.62
C ASP A 27 2.18 -11.89 -3.76
N PHE A 28 2.15 -10.76 -3.05
CA PHE A 28 3.28 -9.84 -3.03
C PHE A 28 4.52 -10.51 -2.40
N PRO A 29 5.71 -10.43 -3.03
CA PRO A 29 6.14 -9.55 -4.14
C PRO A 29 6.27 -10.27 -5.51
N SER A 30 5.22 -10.86 -6.03
CA SER A 30 5.22 -11.55 -7.34
C SER A 30 4.85 -10.61 -8.51
N LEU A 31 5.15 -11.02 -9.75
CA LEU A 31 4.65 -10.33 -10.96
C LEU A 31 3.13 -10.47 -11.09
N GLY A 32 2.56 -11.58 -10.62
CA GLY A 32 1.12 -11.76 -10.55
C GLY A 32 0.45 -10.67 -9.74
N ALA A 33 0.98 -10.38 -8.53
CA ALA A 33 0.49 -9.27 -7.72
C ALA A 33 0.55 -7.91 -8.44
N VAL A 34 1.60 -7.67 -9.25
CA VAL A 34 1.69 -6.43 -10.04
C VAL A 34 0.62 -6.41 -11.14
N LYS A 35 0.41 -7.52 -11.85
CA LYS A 35 -0.60 -7.67 -12.88
C LYS A 35 -2.00 -7.40 -12.32
N ASP A 36 -2.35 -8.05 -11.21
CA ASP A 36 -3.67 -7.95 -10.60
C ASP A 36 -3.95 -6.53 -10.07
N VAL A 37 -2.95 -5.90 -9.42
CA VAL A 37 -3.07 -4.51 -8.98
C VAL A 37 -3.18 -3.56 -10.18
N PHE A 38 -2.44 -3.79 -11.27
CA PHE A 38 -2.59 -2.99 -12.49
C PHE A 38 -3.97 -3.16 -13.10
N GLY A 39 -4.51 -4.38 -13.11
CA GLY A 39 -5.89 -4.67 -13.54
C GLY A 39 -6.94 -3.87 -12.79
N LYS A 40 -6.81 -3.71 -11.46
CA LYS A 40 -7.70 -2.86 -10.65
C LYS A 40 -7.75 -1.40 -11.10
N PHE A 41 -6.64 -0.91 -11.65
CA PHE A 41 -6.53 0.46 -12.16
C PHE A 41 -6.73 0.56 -13.67
N ASN A 42 -7.38 -0.41 -14.30
CA ASN A 42 -7.63 -0.48 -15.74
C ASN A 42 -6.34 -0.37 -16.57
N ILE A 43 -5.25 -0.96 -16.11
CA ILE A 43 -3.98 -1.02 -16.82
C ILE A 43 -3.83 -2.43 -17.37
N SER A 44 -4.00 -2.60 -18.68
CA SER A 44 -3.75 -3.87 -19.35
C SER A 44 -2.27 -4.22 -19.20
N SER A 45 -1.97 -5.43 -18.73
CA SER A 45 -0.59 -5.85 -18.53
C SER A 45 -0.42 -7.35 -18.74
N ILE A 46 0.75 -7.73 -19.23
CA ILE A 46 1.09 -9.12 -19.51
C ILE A 46 2.50 -9.44 -19.01
N ALA A 47 2.65 -10.62 -18.43
CA ALA A 47 3.94 -11.18 -18.06
C ALA A 47 4.26 -12.32 -19.03
N LEU A 48 5.37 -12.24 -19.72
CA LEU A 48 5.79 -13.19 -20.75
C LEU A 48 7.18 -13.74 -20.44
N LYS A 49 7.43 -14.96 -20.88
CA LYS A 49 8.77 -15.52 -20.97
C LYS A 49 9.14 -15.65 -22.45
N LEU A 50 10.17 -14.95 -22.86
CA LEU A 50 10.70 -15.08 -24.21
C LEU A 50 11.53 -16.36 -24.29
N GLU A 51 11.22 -17.25 -25.24
CA GLU A 51 12.01 -18.45 -25.52
C GLU A 51 13.37 -18.07 -26.08
N ASP A 52 13.36 -17.15 -27.05
CA ASP A 52 14.57 -16.53 -27.59
C ASP A 52 14.70 -15.10 -27.04
N LYS A 53 15.77 -14.85 -26.29
CA LYS A 53 16.07 -13.58 -25.66
C LYS A 53 16.27 -12.44 -26.65
N SER A 54 16.72 -12.75 -27.89
CA SER A 54 16.89 -11.75 -28.95
C SER A 54 15.57 -11.08 -29.36
N ASN A 55 14.44 -11.76 -29.19
CA ASN A 55 13.11 -11.22 -29.49
C ASN A 55 12.71 -10.01 -28.60
N ILE A 56 13.55 -9.65 -27.63
CA ILE A 56 13.33 -8.39 -26.84
C ILE A 56 13.31 -7.17 -27.78
N GLU A 57 13.97 -7.22 -28.93
CA GLU A 57 13.98 -6.14 -29.93
C GLU A 57 12.60 -5.79 -30.47
N LYS A 58 11.71 -6.78 -30.51
CA LYS A 58 10.35 -6.61 -31.05
C LYS A 58 9.40 -5.92 -30.09
N ILE A 59 9.85 -5.64 -28.86
CA ILE A 59 9.02 -5.04 -27.83
C ILE A 59 9.20 -3.52 -27.87
N GLU A 60 8.18 -2.83 -28.29
CA GLU A 60 8.18 -1.37 -28.34
C GLU A 60 7.76 -0.76 -26.99
N GLY A 61 8.33 0.40 -26.66
CA GLY A 61 7.96 1.17 -25.49
C GLY A 61 8.67 0.77 -24.20
N CYS A 62 8.05 1.11 -23.06
CA CYS A 62 8.63 0.93 -21.73
C CYS A 62 8.10 -0.34 -21.07
N PHE A 63 9.01 -1.20 -20.58
CA PHE A 63 8.65 -2.45 -19.92
C PHE A 63 9.65 -2.84 -18.82
N LEU A 64 9.27 -3.83 -17.99
CA LEU A 64 10.18 -4.44 -17.01
C LEU A 64 10.81 -5.68 -17.60
N ALA A 65 12.12 -5.84 -17.40
CA ALA A 65 12.87 -7.05 -17.73
C ALA A 65 13.51 -7.61 -16.46
N GLN A 66 13.46 -8.93 -16.29
CA GLN A 66 14.13 -9.60 -15.18
C GLN A 66 15.59 -9.86 -15.54
N ILE A 67 16.49 -9.48 -14.64
CA ILE A 67 17.95 -9.68 -14.79
C ILE A 67 18.51 -10.42 -13.60
N ILE A 68 19.66 -11.06 -13.81
CA ILE A 68 20.44 -11.72 -12.75
C ILE A 68 21.45 -10.72 -12.17
N ASP A 69 21.43 -10.54 -10.87
CA ASP A 69 22.55 -9.92 -10.15
C ASP A 69 23.61 -10.99 -9.86
N ILE A 70 24.65 -11.01 -10.67
CA ILE A 70 25.75 -12.00 -10.62
C ILE A 70 26.46 -11.97 -9.24
N LYS A 71 26.53 -10.79 -8.59
CA LYS A 71 27.21 -10.65 -7.29
C LYS A 71 26.46 -11.29 -6.12
N ASN A 72 25.14 -11.20 -6.16
CA ASN A 72 24.27 -11.65 -5.07
C ASN A 72 23.48 -12.92 -5.44
N ASN A 73 23.63 -13.45 -6.64
CA ASN A 73 22.88 -14.58 -7.20
C ASN A 73 21.36 -14.42 -6.96
N SER A 74 20.84 -13.25 -7.31
CA SER A 74 19.44 -12.89 -7.11
C SER A 74 18.82 -12.29 -8.36
N ASN A 75 17.54 -12.58 -8.59
CA ASN A 75 16.79 -12.02 -9.70
C ASN A 75 16.28 -10.62 -9.32
N LEU A 76 16.52 -9.64 -10.17
CA LEU A 76 16.08 -8.27 -10.04
C LEU A 76 15.27 -7.87 -11.28
N PHE A 77 14.39 -6.86 -11.13
CA PHE A 77 13.73 -6.25 -12.27
C PHE A 77 14.38 -4.92 -12.63
N ALA A 78 14.64 -4.74 -13.91
CA ALA A 78 15.10 -3.50 -14.51
C ALA A 78 13.96 -2.89 -15.36
N ILE A 79 13.98 -1.57 -15.56
CA ILE A 79 13.07 -0.90 -16.50
C ILE A 79 13.86 -0.57 -17.75
N ILE A 80 13.31 -0.96 -18.89
CA ILE A 80 13.78 -0.54 -20.21
C ILE A 80 12.88 0.64 -20.63
N TYR A 81 13.47 1.79 -20.94
CA TYR A 81 12.74 2.99 -21.37
C TYR A 81 12.67 3.11 -22.88
N SER A 82 13.75 2.78 -23.57
CA SER A 82 13.85 2.77 -25.03
C SER A 82 14.95 1.83 -25.47
N GLN A 83 14.86 1.38 -26.70
CA GLN A 83 15.84 0.51 -27.35
C GLN A 83 16.28 1.16 -28.67
N ASP A 84 17.59 1.21 -28.89
CA ASP A 84 18.23 1.51 -30.18
C ASP A 84 18.86 0.21 -30.73
N GLU A 85 19.36 0.24 -31.95
CA GLU A 85 19.91 -0.96 -32.62
C GLU A 85 20.97 -1.68 -31.77
N ASP A 86 21.87 -0.94 -31.08
CA ASP A 86 22.99 -1.52 -30.33
C ASP A 86 22.88 -1.27 -28.81
N LYS A 87 22.01 -0.36 -28.35
CA LYS A 87 21.98 0.09 -26.94
C LYS A 87 20.59 0.15 -26.36
N LEU A 88 20.51 -0.13 -25.07
CA LEU A 88 19.30 -0.03 -24.26
C LEU A 88 19.44 1.09 -23.24
N ASN A 89 18.42 1.97 -23.19
CA ASN A 89 18.29 2.95 -22.14
C ASN A 89 17.51 2.32 -20.99
N TRP A 90 18.17 2.04 -19.89
CA TRP A 90 17.59 1.28 -18.80
C TRP A 90 17.83 1.89 -17.44
N TYR A 91 16.98 1.53 -16.49
CA TYR A 91 17.24 1.78 -15.08
C TYR A 91 17.95 0.58 -14.48
N ASN A 92 19.23 0.76 -14.16
CA ASN A 92 20.02 -0.28 -13.52
C ASN A 92 19.60 -0.43 -12.04
N PRO A 93 19.00 -1.55 -11.63
CA PRO A 93 18.53 -1.74 -10.26
C PRO A 93 19.66 -1.87 -9.25
N ILE A 94 20.85 -2.28 -9.67
CA ILE A 94 22.04 -2.45 -8.83
C ILE A 94 22.67 -1.09 -8.53
N LYS A 95 22.92 -0.28 -9.58
CA LYS A 95 23.50 1.07 -9.47
C LYS A 95 22.46 2.15 -9.12
N LYS A 96 21.16 1.83 -9.22
CA LYS A 96 20.01 2.73 -8.95
C LYS A 96 20.01 4.03 -9.75
N LYS A 97 20.44 3.96 -11.01
CA LYS A 97 20.47 5.11 -11.94
C LYS A 97 20.06 4.70 -13.34
N LYS A 98 19.63 5.68 -14.14
CA LYS A 98 19.46 5.51 -15.58
C LYS A 98 20.84 5.53 -16.24
N GLU A 99 21.09 4.59 -17.12
CA GLU A 99 22.31 4.52 -17.92
C GLU A 99 22.04 3.80 -19.24
N LEU A 100 22.95 3.94 -20.19
CA LEU A 100 22.94 3.15 -21.41
C LEU A 100 23.74 1.87 -21.18
N ILE A 101 23.27 0.76 -21.73
CA ILE A 101 23.96 -0.53 -21.72
C ILE A 101 23.99 -1.07 -23.15
N ASP A 102 25.10 -1.70 -23.55
CA ASP A 102 25.19 -2.40 -24.81
C ASP A 102 24.27 -3.63 -24.78
N ARG A 103 23.60 -3.91 -25.90
CA ARG A 103 22.56 -4.94 -25.96
C ARG A 103 23.10 -6.31 -25.59
N ASP A 104 24.26 -6.70 -26.10
CA ASP A 104 24.88 -8.01 -25.83
C ASP A 104 25.13 -8.19 -24.33
N VAL A 105 25.68 -7.16 -23.69
CA VAL A 105 25.92 -7.16 -22.22
C VAL A 105 24.62 -7.27 -21.43
N PHE A 106 23.53 -6.64 -21.92
CA PHE A 106 22.24 -6.77 -21.30
C PHE A 106 21.64 -8.17 -21.47
N LEU A 107 21.76 -8.79 -22.64
CA LEU A 107 21.26 -10.14 -22.95
C LEU A 107 21.93 -11.21 -22.07
N ASP A 108 23.19 -11.04 -21.70
CA ASP A 108 23.89 -11.92 -20.76
C ASP A 108 23.27 -11.87 -19.33
N LEU A 109 22.75 -10.72 -18.95
CA LEU A 109 22.08 -10.54 -17.65
C LEU A 109 20.61 -10.92 -17.68
N PHE A 110 19.97 -10.87 -18.84
CA PHE A 110 18.53 -11.03 -19.01
C PHE A 110 18.11 -12.50 -18.83
N THR A 111 17.07 -12.73 -18.03
CA THR A 111 16.54 -14.09 -17.75
C THR A 111 15.50 -14.58 -18.76
N GLY A 112 15.01 -13.69 -19.64
CA GLY A 112 13.92 -13.96 -20.56
C GLY A 112 12.53 -13.53 -20.08
N TYR A 113 12.37 -13.18 -18.80
CA TYR A 113 11.08 -12.74 -18.27
C TYR A 113 10.89 -11.23 -18.42
N ILE A 114 9.76 -10.85 -19.00
CA ILE A 114 9.35 -9.46 -19.18
C ILE A 114 7.97 -9.22 -18.59
N PHE A 115 7.71 -7.96 -18.23
CA PHE A 115 6.39 -7.50 -17.86
C PHE A 115 6.10 -6.21 -18.63
N TYR A 116 5.12 -6.28 -19.49
CA TYR A 116 4.66 -5.19 -20.34
C TYR A 116 3.33 -4.65 -19.84
N ALA A 117 3.17 -3.33 -19.85
CA ALA A 117 1.93 -2.67 -19.46
C ALA A 117 1.54 -1.64 -20.54
N ASN A 118 0.31 -1.70 -20.97
CA ASN A 118 -0.26 -0.82 -21.98
C ASN A 118 -1.44 -0.04 -21.38
N PRO A 119 -1.21 1.18 -20.87
CA PRO A 119 -2.29 2.01 -20.33
C PRO A 119 -3.14 2.61 -21.44
N ASP A 120 -4.43 2.75 -21.18
CA ASP A 120 -5.38 3.49 -21.99
C ASP A 120 -5.74 4.86 -21.37
N LYS A 121 -6.71 5.58 -21.96
CA LYS A 121 -7.15 6.89 -21.46
C LYS A 121 -7.84 6.82 -20.09
N ASN A 122 -8.35 5.66 -19.71
CA ASN A 122 -9.09 5.42 -18.46
C ASN A 122 -8.20 4.74 -17.40
N SER A 123 -6.93 4.49 -17.71
CA SER A 123 -5.98 3.85 -16.80
C SER A 123 -5.55 4.77 -15.68
N GLY A 124 -5.58 4.26 -14.44
CA GLY A 124 -5.13 4.96 -13.24
C GLY A 124 -6.21 5.11 -12.17
N ASP A 125 -5.92 5.93 -11.17
CA ASP A 125 -6.84 6.23 -10.08
C ASP A 125 -7.89 7.25 -10.54
N ARG A 126 -9.17 6.88 -10.51
CA ARG A 126 -10.30 7.77 -10.84
C ARG A 126 -10.34 9.02 -9.95
N GLU A 127 -9.91 8.88 -8.70
CA GLU A 127 -9.86 9.96 -7.72
C GLU A 127 -8.44 10.55 -7.54
N TYR A 128 -7.56 10.42 -8.53
CA TYR A 128 -6.15 10.82 -8.45
C TYR A 128 -5.94 12.24 -7.90
N SER A 129 -6.76 13.20 -8.32
CA SER A 129 -6.65 14.59 -7.87
C SER A 129 -6.93 14.72 -6.37
N TYR A 130 -7.94 14.01 -5.86
CA TYR A 130 -8.31 13.97 -4.45
C TYR A 130 -7.25 13.24 -3.61
N THR A 131 -6.86 12.05 -4.04
CA THR A 131 -5.83 11.22 -3.39
C THR A 131 -4.51 11.97 -3.28
N ARG A 132 -4.07 12.61 -4.36
CA ARG A 132 -2.85 13.43 -4.40
C ARG A 132 -2.94 14.65 -3.49
N LYS A 133 -4.10 15.34 -3.47
CA LYS A 133 -4.32 16.50 -2.58
C LYS A 133 -4.24 16.08 -1.11
N LYS A 134 -4.86 14.98 -0.74
CA LYS A 134 -4.83 14.41 0.63
C LYS A 134 -3.40 14.02 1.06
N GLU A 135 -2.63 13.39 0.17
CA GLU A 135 -1.21 13.06 0.44
C GLU A 135 -0.37 14.33 0.63
N ASN A 136 -0.55 15.34 -0.22
CA ASN A 136 0.17 16.60 -0.11
C ASN A 136 -0.20 17.36 1.19
N GLN A 137 -1.47 17.37 1.59
CA GLN A 137 -1.90 17.97 2.87
C GLN A 137 -1.25 17.28 4.06
N SER A 138 -1.19 15.94 4.07
CA SER A 138 -0.53 15.16 5.14
C SER A 138 0.98 15.50 5.21
N ASN A 139 1.65 15.59 4.07
CA ASN A 139 3.06 15.96 4.00
C ASN A 139 3.30 17.41 4.46
N MET A 140 2.43 18.34 4.04
CA MET A 140 2.52 19.75 4.44
C MET A 140 2.32 19.92 5.95
N PHE A 141 1.35 19.23 6.55
CA PHE A 141 1.14 19.23 8.01
C PHE A 141 2.38 18.73 8.76
N SER A 142 2.98 17.63 8.28
CA SER A 142 4.20 17.07 8.86
C SER A 142 5.39 18.05 8.78
N ILE A 143 5.53 18.76 7.66
CA ILE A 143 6.57 19.79 7.47
C ILE A 143 6.32 20.98 8.41
N LEU A 144 5.08 21.48 8.49
CA LEU A 144 4.73 22.59 9.38
C LEU A 144 4.98 22.26 10.84
N LEU A 145 4.62 21.04 11.27
CA LEU A 145 4.90 20.57 12.64
C LEU A 145 6.42 20.53 12.90
N SER A 146 7.20 20.00 11.97
CA SER A 146 8.66 19.94 12.09
C SER A 146 9.29 21.34 12.17
N VAL A 147 8.82 22.28 11.35
CA VAL A 147 9.28 23.69 11.35
C VAL A 147 8.89 24.38 12.65
N SER A 148 7.68 24.16 13.18
CA SER A 148 7.25 24.77 14.45
C SER A 148 8.07 24.27 15.64
N ILE A 149 8.36 22.96 15.70
CA ILE A 149 9.24 22.38 16.73
C ILE A 149 10.67 22.98 16.61
N PHE A 150 11.19 23.05 15.39
CA PHE A 150 12.52 23.60 15.15
C PHE A 150 12.61 25.10 15.51
N SER A 151 11.61 25.91 15.15
CA SER A 151 11.57 27.33 15.50
C SER A 151 11.43 27.54 17.01
N TYR A 152 10.64 26.72 17.71
CA TYR A 152 10.55 26.76 19.17
C TYR A 152 11.90 26.44 19.83
N LEU A 153 12.62 25.43 19.33
CA LEU A 153 13.96 25.09 19.82
C LEU A 153 14.97 26.24 19.57
N LEU A 154 14.96 26.87 18.39
CA LEU A 154 15.80 28.03 18.11
C LEU A 154 15.47 29.21 19.02
N PHE A 155 14.19 29.48 19.25
CA PHE A 155 13.75 30.55 20.16
C PHE A 155 14.19 30.26 21.61
N SER A 156 14.07 29.04 22.09
CA SER A 156 14.54 28.66 23.43
C SER A 156 16.06 28.78 23.58
N LEU A 157 16.82 28.48 22.53
CA LEU A 157 18.28 28.69 22.50
C LEU A 157 18.66 30.18 22.51
N PHE A 158 17.85 31.05 21.90
CA PHE A 158 18.08 32.50 21.91
C PHE A 158 17.94 33.10 23.33
N LEU A 159 17.10 32.52 24.18
CA LEU A 159 16.88 32.97 25.57
C LEU A 159 18.05 32.66 26.52
N ILE A 160 19.04 31.83 26.11
CA ILE A 160 20.19 31.46 26.93
C ILE A 160 21.18 32.65 27.02
N LYS A 161 21.41 33.19 28.22
CA LYS A 161 22.15 34.43 28.45
C LYS A 161 23.68 34.35 28.44
N THR A 162 24.32 33.17 28.39
CA THR A 162 25.79 33.02 28.54
C THR A 162 26.50 32.72 27.20
N ASN A 163 27.64 33.43 26.94
CA ASN A 163 28.22 33.46 25.58
C ASN A 163 29.10 32.26 25.21
N PHE A 164 29.84 31.68 26.10
CA PHE A 164 30.80 30.60 25.80
C PHE A 164 30.17 29.19 25.93
N VAL A 165 29.33 28.99 26.92
CA VAL A 165 28.61 27.73 27.14
C VAL A 165 27.53 27.48 26.04
N LYS A 166 27.07 28.53 25.36
CA LYS A 166 26.02 28.47 24.33
C LYS A 166 26.35 27.51 23.19
N ILE A 167 27.58 27.52 22.66
CA ILE A 167 27.91 26.73 21.48
C ILE A 167 27.90 25.23 21.78
N TYR A 168 28.49 24.82 22.90
CA TYR A 168 28.47 23.42 23.34
C TYR A 168 27.05 22.95 23.64
N PHE A 169 26.24 23.81 24.21
CA PHE A 169 24.85 23.54 24.55
C PHE A 169 23.98 23.36 23.29
N VAL A 170 24.14 24.24 22.29
CA VAL A 170 23.45 24.12 21.00
C VAL A 170 23.81 22.80 20.31
N VAL A 171 25.11 22.49 20.24
CA VAL A 171 25.60 21.28 19.60
C VAL A 171 25.11 20.05 20.37
N PHE A 172 25.08 20.10 21.71
CA PHE A 172 24.55 19.03 22.57
C PHE A 172 23.08 18.73 22.25
N ILE A 173 22.23 19.77 22.14
CA ILE A 173 20.80 19.59 21.80
C ILE A 173 20.65 19.00 20.38
N LEU A 174 21.47 19.44 19.42
CA LEU A 174 21.43 18.87 18.07
C LEU A 174 21.76 17.37 18.07
N PHE A 175 22.73 16.94 18.85
CA PHE A 175 23.04 15.51 19.01
C PHE A 175 21.94 14.76 19.74
N LEU A 176 21.28 15.34 20.76
CA LEU A 176 20.11 14.73 21.41
C LEU A 176 18.97 14.51 20.44
N LEU A 177 18.65 15.52 19.64
CA LEU A 177 17.61 15.42 18.60
C LEU A 177 17.95 14.36 17.56
N LEU A 178 19.20 14.32 17.10
CA LEU A 178 19.67 13.32 16.15
C LEU A 178 19.57 11.91 16.72
N GLY A 179 19.97 11.72 17.97
CA GLY A 179 19.83 10.43 18.67
C GLY A 179 18.37 9.99 18.82
N GLY A 180 17.48 10.93 19.18
CA GLY A 180 16.04 10.70 19.24
C GLY A 180 15.45 10.29 17.87
N VAL A 181 15.84 10.97 16.79
CA VAL A 181 15.41 10.61 15.42
C VAL A 181 15.92 9.23 15.01
N ILE A 182 17.19 8.91 15.26
CA ILE A 182 17.74 7.59 14.89
C ILE A 182 17.06 6.47 15.67
N THR A 183 16.82 6.65 16.98
CA THR A 183 16.13 5.64 17.79
C THR A 183 14.66 5.51 17.41
N ALA A 184 13.98 6.58 17.03
CA ALA A 184 12.63 6.54 16.45
C ALA A 184 12.61 5.77 15.12
N LEU A 185 13.61 5.99 14.24
CA LEU A 185 13.75 5.23 13.00
C LEU A 185 13.99 3.74 13.25
N MET A 186 14.74 3.40 14.31
CA MET A 186 14.94 2.00 14.71
C MET A 186 13.63 1.35 15.18
N LEU A 187 12.78 2.07 15.95
CA LEU A 187 11.45 1.60 16.35
C LEU A 187 10.54 1.37 15.13
N LEU A 188 10.55 2.30 14.17
CA LEU A 188 9.79 2.14 12.92
C LEU A 188 10.31 0.98 12.06
N TYR A 189 11.62 0.69 12.09
CA TYR A 189 12.20 -0.45 11.39
C TYR A 189 11.78 -1.80 11.97
N GLU A 190 11.51 -1.88 13.27
CA GLU A 190 10.91 -3.07 13.89
C GLU A 190 9.50 -3.34 13.38
N TYR A 191 8.74 -2.29 13.05
CA TYR A 191 7.40 -2.39 12.46
C TYR A 191 7.45 -2.82 10.99
N ASP A 192 8.17 -2.08 10.15
CA ASP A 192 8.28 -2.35 8.71
C ASP A 192 9.70 -2.76 8.31
N LYS A 193 9.95 -4.07 8.41
CA LYS A 193 11.23 -4.70 8.03
C LYS A 193 11.53 -4.59 6.53
N ASN A 194 10.52 -4.31 5.71
CA ASN A 194 10.62 -4.22 4.25
C ASN A 194 10.74 -2.80 3.74
N SER A 195 10.77 -1.80 4.63
CA SER A 195 10.95 -0.40 4.24
C SER A 195 12.18 -0.22 3.32
N PRO A 196 11.98 0.19 2.04
CA PRO A 196 13.07 0.27 1.08
C PRO A 196 14.15 1.28 1.46
N THR A 197 13.79 2.30 2.24
CA THR A 197 14.72 3.34 2.70
C THR A 197 15.64 2.82 3.79
N LEU A 198 15.09 2.16 4.81
CA LEU A 198 15.85 1.63 5.92
C LEU A 198 16.66 0.39 5.53
N ARG A 199 16.12 -0.45 4.63
CA ARG A 199 16.81 -1.60 4.08
C ARG A 199 18.07 -1.23 3.29
N LYS A 200 18.10 -0.07 2.63
CA LYS A 200 19.29 0.45 1.92
C LYS A 200 20.45 0.75 2.89
N ILE A 201 20.13 1.32 4.05
CA ILE A 201 21.12 1.67 5.07
C ILE A 201 21.58 0.41 5.83
N CYS A 202 20.62 -0.45 6.17
CA CYS A 202 20.82 -1.58 7.07
C CYS A 202 21.38 -2.85 6.42
N ASN A 203 21.35 -2.97 5.06
CA ASN A 203 21.88 -4.12 4.33
C ASN A 203 22.89 -3.68 3.27
N SER A 204 23.83 -2.80 3.63
CA SER A 204 24.82 -2.26 2.70
C SER A 204 25.97 -3.22 2.37
N SER A 205 26.23 -4.24 3.19
CA SER A 205 27.27 -5.27 2.95
C SER A 205 26.94 -6.59 3.64
N ARG A 206 27.66 -7.67 3.30
CA ARG A 206 27.50 -9.01 3.92
C ARG A 206 27.64 -9.03 5.44
N LYS A 207 28.39 -8.10 6.03
CA LYS A 207 28.62 -8.00 7.48
C LYS A 207 27.71 -6.98 8.18
N VAL A 208 26.86 -6.27 7.43
CA VAL A 208 25.95 -5.25 7.95
C VAL A 208 24.50 -5.72 7.83
N ASN A 209 23.89 -6.02 8.98
CA ASN A 209 22.50 -6.45 9.05
C ASN A 209 21.88 -5.96 10.37
N CYS A 210 21.22 -4.79 10.31
CA CYS A 210 20.55 -4.22 11.48
C CYS A 210 19.45 -5.15 12.03
N LEU A 211 18.74 -5.85 11.15
CA LEU A 211 17.65 -6.73 11.57
C LEU A 211 18.15 -7.89 12.43
N ALA A 212 19.28 -8.50 12.06
CA ALA A 212 19.88 -9.58 12.83
C ALA A 212 20.22 -9.13 14.25
N VAL A 213 20.69 -7.88 14.41
CA VAL A 213 21.02 -7.31 15.73
C VAL A 213 19.74 -6.96 16.51
N LEU A 214 18.79 -6.25 15.89
CA LEU A 214 17.57 -5.77 16.54
C LEU A 214 16.58 -6.90 16.90
N SER A 215 16.61 -8.02 16.17
CA SER A 215 15.75 -9.18 16.46
C SER A 215 16.40 -10.25 17.35
N SER A 216 17.65 -10.03 17.77
CA SER A 216 18.39 -10.97 18.60
C SER A 216 17.84 -11.04 20.04
N LYS A 217 18.15 -12.14 20.77
CA LYS A 217 17.72 -12.28 22.17
C LYS A 217 18.26 -11.17 23.07
N GLY A 218 19.50 -10.69 22.85
CA GLY A 218 20.11 -9.62 23.64
C GLY A 218 19.67 -8.20 23.23
N SER A 219 18.80 -8.06 22.23
CA SER A 219 18.21 -6.77 21.88
C SER A 219 17.06 -6.34 22.80
N LYS A 220 16.71 -7.17 23.80
CA LYS A 220 15.60 -6.91 24.74
C LYS A 220 16.08 -7.10 26.19
N ILE A 221 15.55 -6.26 27.08
CA ILE A 221 15.65 -6.38 28.54
C ILE A 221 14.23 -6.55 29.08
N TRP A 222 13.97 -7.64 29.81
CA TRP A 222 12.63 -7.96 30.34
C TRP A 222 11.51 -7.86 29.31
N GLY A 223 11.79 -8.25 28.07
CA GLY A 223 10.83 -8.18 26.97
C GLY A 223 10.75 -6.82 26.26
N VAL A 224 11.31 -5.75 26.83
CA VAL A 224 11.33 -4.40 26.24
C VAL A 224 12.56 -4.23 25.34
N PRO A 225 12.41 -3.80 24.07
CA PRO A 225 13.55 -3.57 23.19
C PRO A 225 14.45 -2.42 23.65
N TRP A 226 15.75 -2.53 23.41
CA TRP A 226 16.71 -1.44 23.64
C TRP A 226 16.38 -0.17 22.83
N THR A 227 15.66 -0.31 21.72
CA THR A 227 15.19 0.81 20.91
C THR A 227 14.20 1.69 21.67
N VAL A 228 13.30 1.09 22.46
CA VAL A 228 12.37 1.82 23.35
C VAL A 228 13.14 2.55 24.44
N ILE A 229 14.10 1.87 25.09
CA ILE A 229 14.93 2.44 26.14
C ILE A 229 15.76 3.60 25.59
N GLY A 230 16.39 3.42 24.41
CA GLY A 230 17.17 4.46 23.76
C GLY A 230 16.34 5.67 23.35
N PHE A 231 15.15 5.46 22.81
CA PHE A 231 14.24 6.55 22.44
C PHE A 231 13.77 7.31 23.70
N SER A 232 13.39 6.60 24.75
CA SER A 232 13.00 7.22 26.02
C SER A 232 14.15 7.98 26.68
N TYR A 233 15.38 7.51 26.53
CA TYR A 233 16.57 8.19 27.03
C TYR A 233 16.76 9.56 26.38
N TYR A 234 16.78 9.65 25.04
CA TYR A 234 16.94 10.92 24.36
C TYR A 234 15.78 11.88 24.60
N LEU A 235 14.54 11.38 24.60
CA LEU A 235 13.37 12.17 24.96
C LEU A 235 13.44 12.66 26.41
N GLY A 236 13.81 11.81 27.36
CA GLY A 236 13.92 12.14 28.77
C GLY A 236 14.93 13.25 29.02
N LEU A 237 16.12 13.16 28.42
CA LEU A 237 17.13 14.22 28.50
C LEU A 237 16.63 15.53 27.88
N LEU A 238 15.97 15.47 26.71
CA LEU A 238 15.41 16.64 26.05
C LEU A 238 14.33 17.31 26.89
N PHE A 239 13.37 16.54 27.45
CA PHE A 239 12.32 17.06 28.32
C PHE A 239 12.89 17.64 29.62
N SER A 240 13.91 17.01 30.18
CA SER A 240 14.58 17.55 31.38
C SER A 240 15.16 18.92 31.13
N LEU A 241 15.83 19.12 29.99
CA LEU A 241 16.39 20.41 29.58
C LEU A 241 15.28 21.45 29.32
N LEU A 242 14.19 21.06 28.66
CA LEU A 242 13.07 21.96 28.34
C LEU A 242 12.33 22.44 29.60
N ILE A 243 11.97 21.50 30.51
CA ILE A 243 11.22 21.82 31.74
C ILE A 243 12.01 22.76 32.64
N ASN A 244 13.34 22.59 32.70
CA ASN A 244 14.20 23.41 33.55
C ASN A 244 14.78 24.64 32.79
N SER A 245 14.14 25.06 31.71
CA SER A 245 14.49 26.25 30.92
C SER A 245 15.99 26.32 30.58
N PHE A 246 16.58 25.16 30.30
CA PHE A 246 18.01 25.05 29.93
C PHE A 246 18.99 25.64 30.96
N SER A 247 18.69 25.53 32.24
CA SER A 247 19.58 26.03 33.28
C SER A 247 20.92 25.27 33.32
N THR A 248 22.00 25.91 33.81
CA THR A 248 23.33 25.29 33.93
C THR A 248 23.30 24.10 34.86
N ASN A 249 22.54 24.14 35.96
CA ASN A 249 22.43 23.05 36.92
C ASN A 249 21.89 21.78 36.33
N ILE A 250 20.79 21.90 35.50
CA ILE A 250 20.24 20.72 34.84
C ILE A 250 21.16 20.15 33.76
N PHE A 251 21.94 21.03 33.07
CA PHE A 251 22.92 20.59 32.10
C PHE A 251 24.02 19.72 32.74
N VAL A 252 24.53 20.15 33.88
CA VAL A 252 25.50 19.36 34.69
C VAL A 252 24.89 18.01 35.06
N THR A 253 23.65 17.99 35.58
CA THR A 253 22.99 16.74 35.96
C THR A 253 22.77 15.81 34.75
N VAL A 254 22.34 16.34 33.62
CA VAL A 254 22.18 15.60 32.33
C VAL A 254 23.52 15.02 31.88
N SER A 255 24.65 15.76 32.08
CA SER A 255 26.00 15.27 31.75
C SER A 255 26.40 14.05 32.57
N TYR A 256 26.06 14.00 33.88
CA TYR A 256 26.28 12.81 34.72
C TYR A 256 25.39 11.63 34.27
N PHE A 257 24.12 11.86 33.88
CA PHE A 257 23.29 10.79 33.33
C PHE A 257 23.84 10.25 32.01
N ASN A 258 24.44 11.12 31.18
CA ASN A 258 25.11 10.66 29.96
C ASN A 258 26.36 9.83 30.27
N LEU A 259 27.14 10.18 31.30
CA LEU A 259 28.28 9.38 31.76
C LEU A 259 27.84 7.96 32.14
N LEU A 260 26.67 7.79 32.79
CA LEU A 260 26.11 6.47 33.14
C LEU A 260 25.70 5.65 31.89
N SER A 261 25.51 6.26 30.73
CA SER A 261 25.19 5.56 29.50
C SER A 261 26.41 4.96 28.78
N LEU A 262 27.66 5.37 29.12
CA LEU A 262 28.86 4.93 28.43
C LEU A 262 29.14 3.41 28.51
N PRO A 263 28.90 2.70 29.63
CA PRO A 263 29.05 1.24 29.68
C PRO A 263 28.22 0.51 28.62
N TYR A 264 27.09 1.06 28.24
CA TYR A 264 26.25 0.49 27.17
C TYR A 264 26.93 0.53 25.79
N ILE A 265 27.83 1.49 25.54
CA ILE A 265 28.61 1.54 24.29
C ILE A 265 29.49 0.28 24.20
N ILE A 266 30.17 -0.06 25.28
CA ILE A 266 31.07 -1.24 25.34
C ILE A 266 30.24 -2.52 25.14
N TYR A 267 29.13 -2.65 25.87
CA TYR A 267 28.21 -3.79 25.72
C TYR A 267 27.70 -3.95 24.28
N SER A 268 27.23 -2.88 23.68
CA SER A 268 26.66 -2.89 22.33
C SER A 268 27.67 -3.30 21.27
N VAL A 269 28.89 -2.74 21.32
CA VAL A 269 29.98 -3.08 20.39
C VAL A 269 30.44 -4.52 20.57
N TYR A 270 30.63 -4.96 21.84
CA TYR A 270 30.99 -6.33 22.17
C TYR A 270 29.95 -7.33 21.63
N TYR A 271 28.69 -7.09 21.90
CA TYR A 271 27.59 -7.95 21.49
C TYR A 271 27.51 -8.10 19.94
N GLN A 272 27.63 -7.00 19.21
CA GLN A 272 27.63 -7.00 17.75
C GLN A 272 28.86 -7.74 17.17
N LYS A 273 30.05 -7.50 17.72
CA LYS A 273 31.30 -8.06 17.19
C LYS A 273 31.48 -9.54 17.51
N PHE A 274 31.21 -9.95 18.73
CA PHE A 274 31.58 -11.30 19.23
C PHE A 274 30.39 -12.27 19.26
N ILE A 275 29.17 -11.80 19.53
CA ILE A 275 28.00 -12.66 19.70
C ILE A 275 27.25 -12.79 18.39
N ILE A 276 26.79 -11.68 17.81
CA ILE A 276 25.98 -11.69 16.56
C ILE A 276 26.87 -11.80 15.33
N LYS A 277 28.08 -11.29 15.38
CA LYS A 277 29.05 -11.21 14.26
C LYS A 277 28.48 -10.44 13.04
N GLN A 278 27.57 -9.52 13.32
CA GLN A 278 26.93 -8.61 12.37
C GLN A 278 26.89 -7.19 12.95
N TRP A 279 27.07 -6.20 12.10
CA TRP A 279 27.07 -4.80 12.49
C TRP A 279 25.72 -4.15 12.21
N CYS A 280 25.24 -3.34 13.15
CA CYS A 280 24.08 -2.48 12.99
C CYS A 280 24.55 -1.02 12.88
N ILE A 281 24.48 -0.42 11.68
CA ILE A 281 24.92 0.96 11.45
C ILE A 281 24.13 1.93 12.34
N LEU A 282 22.82 1.77 12.48
CA LEU A 282 22.00 2.63 13.34
C LEU A 282 22.42 2.54 14.81
N CYS A 283 22.72 1.33 15.30
CA CYS A 283 23.19 1.16 16.65
C CYS A 283 24.55 1.83 16.86
N LEU A 284 25.47 1.72 15.90
CA LEU A 284 26.79 2.37 15.98
C LEU A 284 26.67 3.90 15.95
N LEU A 285 25.74 4.46 15.17
CA LEU A 285 25.47 5.89 15.16
C LEU A 285 24.96 6.38 16.52
N VAL A 286 24.06 5.62 17.17
CA VAL A 286 23.60 5.91 18.55
C VAL A 286 24.78 5.93 19.53
N GLN A 287 25.70 4.95 19.44
CA GLN A 287 26.87 4.90 20.28
C GLN A 287 27.83 6.08 20.05
N PHE A 288 28.01 6.45 18.77
CA PHE A 288 28.79 7.62 18.40
C PHE A 288 28.20 8.91 19.00
N ILE A 289 26.86 9.06 18.95
CA ILE A 289 26.15 10.21 19.53
C ILE A 289 26.35 10.24 21.06
N ASN A 290 26.20 9.12 21.77
CA ASN A 290 26.41 9.08 23.21
C ASN A 290 27.85 9.48 23.59
N LEU A 291 28.86 9.03 22.83
CA LEU A 291 30.24 9.43 23.04
C LEU A 291 30.45 10.93 22.75
N ALA A 292 29.84 11.44 21.68
CA ALA A 292 29.92 12.87 21.34
C ALA A 292 29.29 13.76 22.43
N LEU A 293 28.12 13.36 22.96
CA LEU A 293 27.46 14.07 24.05
C LEU A 293 28.35 14.09 25.31
N PHE A 294 29.06 12.99 25.63
CA PHE A 294 29.99 12.94 26.72
C PHE A 294 31.18 13.89 26.51
N ILE A 295 31.81 13.86 25.33
CA ILE A 295 32.92 14.76 24.98
C ILE A 295 32.47 16.23 25.10
N LEU A 296 31.28 16.56 24.59
CA LEU A 296 30.72 17.93 24.70
C LEU A 296 30.51 18.33 26.17
N SER A 297 30.07 17.41 27.03
CA SER A 297 29.92 17.64 28.47
C SER A 297 31.27 17.94 29.16
N VAL A 298 32.33 17.22 28.77
CA VAL A 298 33.70 17.49 29.26
C VAL A 298 34.19 18.84 28.80
N LEU A 299 34.05 19.16 27.49
CA LEU A 299 34.49 20.44 26.92
C LEU A 299 33.71 21.64 27.47
N ALA A 300 32.43 21.45 27.84
CA ALA A 300 31.61 22.46 28.50
C ALA A 300 31.99 22.68 29.99
N GLY A 301 32.92 21.89 30.55
CA GLY A 301 33.33 21.99 31.94
C GLY A 301 32.34 21.43 32.97
N SER A 302 31.36 20.63 32.51
CA SER A 302 30.28 20.12 33.41
C SER A 302 30.78 19.29 34.60
N PHE A 303 31.99 18.77 34.53
CA PHE A 303 32.60 17.92 35.58
C PHE A 303 33.64 18.67 36.44
N SER A 304 33.91 19.97 36.13
CA SER A 304 34.91 20.77 36.86
C SER A 304 34.33 21.53 38.06
N ASP A 305 33.02 21.80 38.07
CA ASP A 305 32.33 22.42 39.19
C ASP A 305 31.95 21.39 40.25
N SER A 306 32.12 21.75 41.53
CA SER A 306 31.66 20.90 42.64
C SER A 306 30.17 20.64 42.45
N PHE A 307 29.80 19.38 42.24
CA PHE A 307 28.44 18.93 42.06
C PHE A 307 27.56 19.40 43.21
N LYS A 308 26.71 20.37 42.93
CA LYS A 308 25.64 20.78 43.85
C LYS A 308 24.40 19.92 43.56
N PHE A 309 24.18 18.94 44.44
CA PHE A 309 22.97 18.13 44.36
C PHE A 309 21.75 19.03 44.59
N ASP A 310 21.01 19.27 43.52
CA ASP A 310 19.72 19.93 43.60
C ASP A 310 18.61 18.88 43.50
N ILE A 311 17.91 18.72 44.63
CA ILE A 311 16.86 17.71 44.77
C ILE A 311 15.73 17.92 43.75
N PHE A 312 15.40 19.18 43.46
CA PHE A 312 14.33 19.52 42.50
C PHE A 312 14.72 19.14 41.07
N SER A 313 15.93 19.47 40.63
CA SER A 313 16.46 19.08 39.32
C SER A 313 16.50 17.56 39.15
N THR A 314 16.87 16.85 40.22
CA THR A 314 16.91 15.38 40.21
C THR A 314 15.52 14.77 40.07
N PHE A 315 14.54 15.24 40.84
CA PHE A 315 13.15 14.79 40.67
C PHE A 315 12.58 15.12 39.27
N SER A 316 12.91 16.29 38.74
CA SER A 316 12.52 16.69 37.38
C SER A 316 13.07 15.72 36.31
N ILE A 317 14.34 15.28 36.45
CA ILE A 317 14.94 14.29 35.54
C ILE A 317 14.21 12.95 35.65
N PHE A 318 14.04 12.41 36.86
CA PHE A 318 13.33 11.15 37.04
C PHE A 318 11.90 11.20 36.49
N GLY A 319 11.16 12.28 36.75
CA GLY A 319 9.84 12.50 36.19
C GLY A 319 9.84 12.52 34.65
N SER A 320 10.82 13.21 34.05
CA SER A 320 11.00 13.27 32.59
C SER A 320 11.32 11.89 31.98
N PHE A 321 12.14 11.08 32.66
CA PHE A 321 12.43 9.72 32.19
C PHE A 321 11.23 8.79 32.32
N ILE A 322 10.51 8.81 33.44
CA ILE A 322 9.29 8.00 33.63
C ILE A 322 8.24 8.36 32.58
N PHE A 323 8.01 9.65 32.35
CA PHE A 323 7.09 10.13 31.33
C PHE A 323 7.51 9.69 29.92
N SER A 324 8.79 9.92 29.57
CA SER A 324 9.32 9.56 28.25
C SER A 324 9.31 8.06 28.00
N PHE A 325 9.60 7.26 29.04
CA PHE A 325 9.50 5.81 28.94
C PHE A 325 8.06 5.36 28.76
N GLY A 326 7.11 5.95 29.49
CA GLY A 326 5.69 5.68 29.31
C GLY A 326 5.22 5.96 27.87
N VAL A 327 5.57 7.12 27.33
CA VAL A 327 5.28 7.49 25.93
C VAL A 327 5.93 6.52 24.95
N ALA A 328 7.21 6.23 25.09
CA ALA A 328 7.95 5.31 24.21
C ALA A 328 7.38 3.89 24.25
N TYR A 329 7.01 3.42 25.44
CA TYR A 329 6.43 2.09 25.65
C TYR A 329 5.03 1.97 25.04
N LEU A 330 4.17 2.97 25.24
CA LEU A 330 2.83 3.01 24.62
C LEU A 330 2.93 3.08 23.09
N LEU A 331 3.84 3.88 22.54
CA LEU A 331 4.09 3.93 21.10
C LEU A 331 4.54 2.56 20.58
N TRP A 332 5.42 1.88 21.28
CA TRP A 332 5.87 0.54 20.91
C TRP A 332 4.74 -0.48 20.93
N LEU A 333 3.89 -0.49 21.97
CA LEU A 333 2.71 -1.36 22.03
C LEU A 333 1.74 -1.09 20.88
N TYR A 334 1.49 0.19 20.58
CA TYR A 334 0.65 0.59 19.45
C TYR A 334 1.22 0.09 18.10
N ILE A 335 2.53 0.28 17.91
CA ILE A 335 3.24 -0.20 16.72
C ILE A 335 3.16 -1.73 16.60
N GLN A 336 3.31 -2.47 17.69
CA GLN A 336 3.17 -3.94 17.68
C GLN A 336 1.75 -4.37 17.32
N GLY A 337 0.73 -3.77 17.94
CA GLY A 337 -0.67 -4.06 17.60
C GLY A 337 -0.99 -3.81 16.12
N MET A 338 -0.48 -2.72 15.54
CA MET A 338 -0.63 -2.45 14.10
C MET A 338 0.04 -3.52 13.24
N LYS A 339 1.22 -4.02 13.64
CA LYS A 339 1.94 -5.06 12.92
C LYS A 339 1.19 -6.39 12.96
N ASP A 340 0.76 -6.83 14.14
CA ASP A 340 0.03 -8.08 14.32
C ASP A 340 -1.28 -8.07 13.53
N ASN A 341 -1.99 -6.92 13.50
CA ASN A 341 -3.18 -6.72 12.69
C ASN A 341 -2.87 -6.79 11.18
N LYS A 342 -1.76 -6.20 10.73
CA LYS A 342 -1.33 -6.25 9.32
C LYS A 342 -0.98 -7.69 8.90
N ASP A 343 -0.23 -8.41 9.72
CA ASP A 343 0.18 -9.79 9.44
C ASP A 343 -1.03 -10.73 9.42
N SER A 344 -1.97 -10.59 10.38
CA SER A 344 -3.23 -11.34 10.41
C SER A 344 -4.12 -11.02 9.21
N SER A 345 -4.26 -9.73 8.86
CA SER A 345 -5.02 -9.32 7.67
C SER A 345 -4.44 -9.90 6.39
N ASN A 346 -3.10 -9.93 6.24
CA ASN A 346 -2.46 -10.52 5.06
C ASN A 346 -2.67 -12.04 4.99
N LEU A 347 -2.65 -12.75 6.11
CA LEU A 347 -2.97 -14.18 6.16
C LEU A 347 -4.42 -14.45 5.76
N LEU A 348 -5.37 -13.66 6.29
CA LEU A 348 -6.79 -13.76 5.94
C LEU A 348 -7.01 -13.48 4.44
N LYS A 349 -6.33 -12.46 3.87
CA LYS A 349 -6.39 -12.17 2.43
C LYS A 349 -5.86 -13.33 1.60
N LYS A 350 -4.75 -13.97 2.00
CA LYS A 350 -4.22 -15.16 1.31
C LYS A 350 -5.21 -16.32 1.29
N LEU A 351 -5.93 -16.54 2.38
CA LEU A 351 -6.98 -17.55 2.43
C LEU A 351 -8.18 -17.15 1.58
N LYS A 352 -8.65 -15.90 1.72
CA LYS A 352 -9.80 -15.37 0.98
C LYS A 352 -9.59 -15.45 -0.54
N TYR A 353 -8.40 -15.09 -1.03
CA TYR A 353 -8.09 -15.09 -2.47
C TYR A 353 -7.47 -16.39 -2.99
N ASN A 354 -7.46 -17.45 -2.18
CA ASN A 354 -7.11 -18.77 -2.66
C ASN A 354 -8.25 -19.35 -3.52
N ARG A 355 -7.94 -19.76 -4.76
CA ARG A 355 -8.93 -20.28 -5.71
C ARG A 355 -9.66 -21.50 -5.17
N ASP A 356 -8.97 -22.45 -4.55
CA ASP A 356 -9.57 -23.68 -4.04
C ASP A 356 -10.56 -23.38 -2.90
N VAL A 357 -10.21 -22.40 -2.03
CA VAL A 357 -11.10 -21.93 -0.96
C VAL A 357 -12.34 -21.26 -1.55
N PHE A 358 -12.14 -20.36 -2.53
CA PHE A 358 -13.25 -19.68 -3.21
C PHE A 358 -14.24 -20.66 -3.82
N PHE A 359 -13.76 -21.57 -4.67
CA PHE A 359 -14.65 -22.53 -5.34
C PHE A 359 -15.26 -23.57 -4.39
N SER A 360 -14.58 -23.90 -3.30
CA SER A 360 -15.15 -24.77 -2.26
C SER A 360 -16.29 -24.08 -1.52
N LEU A 361 -16.13 -22.83 -1.14
CA LEU A 361 -17.19 -22.04 -0.49
C LEU A 361 -18.36 -21.80 -1.45
N LEU A 362 -18.06 -21.41 -2.70
CA LEU A 362 -19.07 -21.18 -3.73
C LEU A 362 -19.99 -22.40 -3.94
N LYS A 363 -19.42 -23.60 -3.97
CA LYS A 363 -20.20 -24.84 -4.15
C LYS A 363 -21.12 -25.20 -2.98
N ASN A 364 -20.86 -24.63 -1.81
CA ASN A 364 -21.68 -24.82 -0.62
C ASN A 364 -22.83 -23.81 -0.49
N GLU A 365 -22.83 -22.79 -1.34
CA GLU A 365 -23.88 -21.77 -1.35
C GLU A 365 -25.14 -22.22 -2.07
N LYS A 366 -26.19 -21.42 -1.91
CA LYS A 366 -27.48 -21.65 -2.56
C LYS A 366 -27.32 -21.76 -4.07
N LYS A 367 -27.89 -22.83 -4.63
CA LYS A 367 -27.91 -23.05 -6.08
C LYS A 367 -29.23 -22.56 -6.66
N ILE A 368 -29.16 -21.78 -7.73
CA ILE A 368 -30.33 -21.38 -8.53
C ILE A 368 -30.64 -22.42 -9.60
N GLU A 369 -31.92 -22.55 -9.92
CA GLU A 369 -32.42 -23.47 -10.93
C GLU A 369 -33.22 -22.74 -12.03
N GLY A 370 -33.24 -23.32 -13.22
CA GLY A 370 -34.05 -22.82 -14.34
C GLY A 370 -33.46 -21.59 -15.03
N ILE A 371 -32.16 -21.35 -14.88
CA ILE A 371 -31.49 -20.29 -15.67
C ILE A 371 -31.30 -20.77 -17.11
N THR A 372 -31.82 -20.01 -18.07
CA THR A 372 -31.68 -20.26 -19.50
C THR A 372 -31.22 -18.99 -20.20
N ASN A 373 -30.88 -19.10 -21.49
CA ASN A 373 -30.52 -17.93 -22.31
C ASN A 373 -31.73 -17.15 -22.87
N ASP A 374 -32.92 -17.61 -22.58
CA ASP A 374 -34.17 -17.11 -23.22
C ASP A 374 -34.66 -15.80 -22.59
N PHE A 375 -34.13 -15.44 -21.41
CA PHE A 375 -34.53 -14.22 -20.71
C PHE A 375 -33.33 -13.47 -20.09
N GLY A 376 -33.54 -12.20 -19.77
CA GLY A 376 -32.50 -11.28 -19.32
C GLY A 376 -31.69 -10.69 -20.47
N VAL A 377 -30.62 -9.96 -20.09
CA VAL A 377 -29.66 -9.35 -21.02
C VAL A 377 -28.33 -10.05 -20.88
N ILE A 378 -27.82 -10.57 -21.99
CA ILE A 378 -26.53 -11.29 -22.00
C ILE A 378 -25.44 -10.37 -22.56
N LEU A 379 -24.34 -10.22 -21.82
CA LEU A 379 -23.13 -9.51 -22.20
C LEU A 379 -21.94 -10.48 -22.25
N GLY A 380 -20.98 -10.19 -23.09
CA GLY A 380 -19.79 -11.03 -23.28
C GLY A 380 -20.07 -12.24 -24.17
N ASN A 381 -19.39 -13.36 -23.91
CA ASN A 381 -19.48 -14.56 -24.72
C ASN A 381 -20.69 -15.42 -24.31
N PRO A 382 -21.73 -15.57 -25.16
CA PRO A 382 -22.91 -16.39 -24.84
C PRO A 382 -22.58 -17.87 -24.53
N ASN A 383 -21.45 -18.36 -25.02
CA ASN A 383 -20.95 -19.73 -24.83
C ASN A 383 -19.80 -19.81 -23.81
N GLY A 384 -19.54 -18.73 -23.07
CA GLY A 384 -18.48 -18.68 -22.08
C GLY A 384 -18.62 -19.73 -20.99
N SER A 385 -17.51 -20.28 -20.54
CA SER A 385 -17.46 -21.34 -19.50
C SER A 385 -17.76 -20.81 -18.10
N ILE A 386 -17.63 -19.51 -17.89
CA ILE A 386 -17.90 -18.82 -16.61
C ILE A 386 -19.19 -18.03 -16.75
N HIS A 387 -20.28 -18.59 -16.23
CA HIS A 387 -21.59 -17.93 -16.27
C HIS A 387 -21.82 -17.11 -15.00
N ILE A 388 -21.78 -15.81 -15.10
CA ILE A 388 -22.12 -14.86 -14.02
C ILE A 388 -23.54 -14.37 -14.25
N VAL A 389 -24.41 -14.56 -13.26
CA VAL A 389 -25.78 -14.03 -13.27
C VAL A 389 -25.85 -12.90 -12.25
N LYS A 390 -26.26 -11.73 -12.70
CA LYS A 390 -26.51 -10.55 -11.87
C LYS A 390 -28.00 -10.28 -11.81
N VAL A 391 -28.61 -10.46 -10.64
CA VAL A 391 -29.98 -9.99 -10.39
C VAL A 391 -29.90 -8.58 -9.83
N CYS A 392 -30.57 -7.64 -10.44
CA CYS A 392 -30.47 -6.21 -10.12
C CYS A 392 -31.80 -5.46 -10.28
N ASN A 393 -31.87 -4.31 -9.61
CA ASN A 393 -32.92 -3.30 -9.85
C ASN A 393 -32.25 -2.04 -10.44
N PRO A 394 -32.83 -1.39 -11.44
CA PRO A 394 -32.23 -0.22 -12.09
C PRO A 394 -31.95 0.96 -11.15
N TYR A 395 -32.73 1.11 -10.09
CA TYR A 395 -32.57 2.19 -9.11
C TYR A 395 -31.72 1.82 -7.91
N CYS A 396 -31.29 0.57 -7.78
CA CYS A 396 -30.47 0.11 -6.67
C CYS A 396 -29.05 0.71 -6.75
N TYR A 397 -28.64 1.43 -5.71
CA TYR A 397 -27.30 2.04 -5.60
C TYR A 397 -26.16 1.01 -5.70
N TYR A 398 -26.27 -0.11 -4.98
CA TYR A 398 -25.24 -1.16 -5.02
C TYR A 398 -25.19 -1.86 -6.39
N CYS A 399 -26.29 -1.87 -7.13
CA CYS A 399 -26.31 -2.38 -8.49
C CYS A 399 -25.52 -1.48 -9.45
N SER A 400 -25.56 -0.16 -9.26
CA SER A 400 -24.75 0.77 -10.03
C SER A 400 -23.25 0.62 -9.73
N LEU A 401 -22.87 0.38 -8.47
CA LEU A 401 -21.48 0.12 -8.10
C LEU A 401 -20.93 -1.20 -8.67
N SER A 402 -21.75 -2.23 -8.78
CA SER A 402 -21.34 -3.53 -9.31
C SER A 402 -21.19 -3.54 -10.84
N HIS A 403 -21.93 -2.67 -11.54
CA HIS A 403 -21.97 -2.69 -13.01
C HIS A 403 -20.60 -2.46 -13.66
N PRO A 404 -19.84 -1.40 -13.35
CA PRO A 404 -18.55 -1.14 -13.99
C PRO A 404 -17.52 -2.24 -13.74
N ILE A 405 -17.61 -2.94 -12.59
CA ILE A 405 -16.69 -4.02 -12.24
C ILE A 405 -16.99 -5.27 -13.05
N LEU A 406 -18.28 -5.65 -13.16
CA LEU A 406 -18.69 -6.79 -13.97
C LEU A 406 -18.47 -6.54 -15.46
N SER A 407 -18.68 -5.32 -15.93
CA SER A 407 -18.36 -4.90 -17.29
C SER A 407 -16.86 -5.01 -17.59
N GLN A 408 -16.00 -4.62 -16.64
CA GLN A 408 -14.56 -4.80 -16.76
C GLN A 408 -14.17 -6.29 -16.85
N LEU A 409 -14.83 -7.17 -16.09
CA LEU A 409 -14.59 -8.61 -16.16
C LEU A 409 -14.92 -9.17 -17.54
N VAL A 410 -16.07 -8.81 -18.09
CA VAL A 410 -16.50 -9.23 -19.44
C VAL A 410 -15.50 -8.80 -20.51
N LYS A 411 -14.97 -7.57 -20.41
CA LYS A 411 -13.95 -7.07 -21.36
C LYS A 411 -12.58 -7.73 -21.22
N SER A 412 -12.23 -8.19 -20.03
CA SER A 412 -10.91 -8.74 -19.74
C SER A 412 -10.82 -10.25 -19.92
N ASN A 413 -11.94 -10.94 -20.07
CA ASN A 413 -11.95 -12.40 -20.17
C ASN A 413 -13.09 -12.90 -21.08
N ASP A 414 -12.72 -13.41 -22.27
CA ASP A 414 -13.63 -13.94 -23.29
C ASP A 414 -14.37 -15.22 -22.87
N GLU A 415 -13.97 -15.85 -21.75
CA GLU A 415 -14.67 -17.00 -21.16
C GLU A 415 -15.88 -16.60 -20.31
N ILE A 416 -16.13 -15.30 -20.12
CA ILE A 416 -17.21 -14.82 -19.27
C ILE A 416 -18.47 -14.57 -20.09
N LYS A 417 -19.56 -15.15 -19.59
CA LYS A 417 -20.94 -14.84 -19.95
C LYS A 417 -21.59 -14.13 -18.76
N LEU A 418 -21.94 -12.86 -18.91
CA LEU A 418 -22.68 -12.10 -17.90
C LEU A 418 -24.14 -12.00 -18.30
N GLN A 419 -25.05 -12.58 -17.50
CA GLN A 419 -26.49 -12.46 -17.68
C GLN A 419 -27.08 -11.53 -16.62
N ILE A 420 -27.74 -10.47 -17.07
CA ILE A 420 -28.36 -9.47 -16.20
C ILE A 420 -29.86 -9.75 -16.16
N ILE A 421 -30.40 -9.93 -14.96
CA ILE A 421 -31.83 -10.18 -14.68
C ILE A 421 -32.35 -8.99 -13.88
N PHE A 422 -33.40 -8.35 -14.36
CA PHE A 422 -34.02 -7.26 -13.64
C PHE A 422 -35.13 -7.80 -12.75
N PHE A 423 -35.04 -7.53 -11.45
CA PHE A 423 -36.03 -7.95 -10.48
C PHE A 423 -37.01 -6.83 -10.20
N GLU A 424 -38.12 -6.85 -10.95
CA GLU A 424 -39.26 -5.95 -10.78
C GLU A 424 -40.51 -6.65 -11.28
N ASP A 425 -41.66 -6.46 -10.62
CA ASP A 425 -42.92 -7.06 -11.01
C ASP A 425 -43.47 -6.33 -12.26
N PRO A 426 -43.52 -6.99 -13.42
CA PRO A 426 -43.97 -6.37 -14.67
C PRO A 426 -45.47 -5.98 -14.69
N THR A 427 -46.22 -6.36 -13.65
CA THR A 427 -47.63 -6.00 -13.48
C THR A 427 -47.83 -4.78 -12.58
N SER A 428 -46.77 -4.36 -11.88
CA SER A 428 -46.80 -3.23 -10.95
C SER A 428 -46.77 -1.87 -11.66
N GLU A 429 -47.27 -0.84 -10.98
CA GLU A 429 -47.14 0.55 -11.46
C GLU A 429 -45.67 1.03 -11.38
N GLU A 430 -44.89 0.51 -10.42
CA GLU A 430 -43.47 0.82 -10.29
C GLU A 430 -42.68 0.39 -11.51
N TYR A 431 -43.02 -0.74 -12.13
CA TYR A 431 -42.35 -1.25 -13.34
C TYR A 431 -42.42 -0.22 -14.50
N LYS A 432 -43.52 0.48 -14.68
CA LYS A 432 -43.71 1.49 -15.75
C LYS A 432 -42.75 2.68 -15.57
N ASN A 433 -42.27 2.89 -14.36
CA ASN A 433 -41.33 3.94 -14.01
C ASN A 433 -39.85 3.46 -14.04
N THR A 434 -39.58 2.30 -14.66
CA THR A 434 -38.24 1.76 -14.79
C THR A 434 -37.74 1.80 -16.24
N PRO A 435 -36.42 1.80 -16.50
CA PRO A 435 -35.87 1.73 -17.85
C PRO A 435 -35.82 0.31 -18.41
N ILE A 436 -36.44 -0.69 -17.76
CA ILE A 436 -36.31 -2.11 -18.13
C ILE A 436 -36.80 -2.37 -19.55
N GLU A 437 -37.93 -1.78 -19.95
CA GLU A 437 -38.43 -1.91 -21.32
C GLU A 437 -37.48 -1.33 -22.35
N THR A 438 -36.83 -0.21 -22.02
CA THR A 438 -35.78 0.40 -22.85
C THR A 438 -34.58 -0.52 -23.00
N PHE A 439 -34.13 -1.13 -21.91
CA PHE A 439 -33.03 -2.09 -21.95
C PHE A 439 -33.35 -3.30 -22.80
N LEU A 440 -34.52 -3.91 -22.62
CA LEU A 440 -34.95 -5.09 -23.39
C LEU A 440 -35.17 -4.77 -24.88
N SER A 441 -35.79 -3.62 -25.21
CA SER A 441 -35.96 -3.19 -26.59
C SER A 441 -34.62 -3.00 -27.29
N SER A 442 -33.68 -2.30 -26.62
CA SER A 442 -32.34 -2.08 -27.16
C SER A 442 -31.53 -3.38 -27.32
N TYR A 443 -31.73 -4.34 -26.42
CA TYR A 443 -31.10 -5.66 -26.51
C TYR A 443 -31.59 -6.43 -27.76
N TYR A 444 -32.85 -6.41 -28.06
CA TYR A 444 -33.39 -7.08 -29.26
C TYR A 444 -33.08 -6.35 -30.57
N GLU A 445 -32.64 -5.11 -30.49
CA GLU A 445 -32.13 -4.33 -31.63
C GLU A 445 -30.62 -4.48 -31.87
N ASP A 446 -29.97 -5.39 -31.15
CA ASP A 446 -28.49 -5.61 -31.21
C ASP A 446 -27.66 -4.34 -30.97
N LYS A 447 -28.18 -3.40 -30.14
CA LYS A 447 -27.47 -2.20 -29.76
C LYS A 447 -26.35 -2.52 -28.75
N ASP A 448 -25.38 -1.62 -28.63
CA ASP A 448 -24.34 -1.72 -27.63
C ASP A 448 -24.91 -1.61 -26.20
N MET A 449 -25.33 -2.75 -25.66
CA MET A 449 -25.94 -2.86 -24.34
C MET A 449 -25.04 -2.40 -23.23
N GLU A 450 -23.70 -2.53 -23.40
CA GLU A 450 -22.76 -2.06 -22.39
C GLU A 450 -22.79 -0.53 -22.25
N SER A 451 -22.79 0.18 -23.37
CA SER A 451 -22.92 1.63 -23.38
C SER A 451 -24.27 2.06 -22.77
N ILE A 452 -25.38 1.44 -23.15
CA ILE A 452 -26.72 1.79 -22.67
C ILE A 452 -26.89 1.58 -21.17
N LEU A 453 -26.40 0.45 -20.65
CA LEU A 453 -26.43 0.17 -19.21
C LEU A 453 -25.49 1.11 -18.43
N SER A 454 -24.33 1.45 -19.02
CA SER A 454 -23.41 2.41 -18.43
C SER A 454 -23.97 3.82 -18.38
N ASP A 455 -24.70 4.25 -19.41
CA ASP A 455 -25.40 5.56 -19.45
C ASP A 455 -26.42 5.69 -18.32
N TRP A 456 -27.09 4.59 -17.96
CA TRP A 456 -28.01 4.58 -16.83
C TRP A 456 -27.34 4.48 -15.49
N TYR A 457 -26.43 3.51 -15.31
CA TYR A 457 -25.85 3.21 -13.99
C TYR A 457 -24.79 4.20 -13.54
N ASN A 458 -24.09 4.86 -14.46
CA ASN A 458 -23.07 5.87 -14.15
C ASN A 458 -23.63 7.30 -14.00
N ASN A 459 -24.90 7.50 -14.31
CA ASN A 459 -25.56 8.81 -14.15
C ASN A 459 -26.10 8.94 -12.73
N ASP A 460 -25.61 9.94 -11.99
CA ASP A 460 -26.08 10.25 -10.62
C ASP A 460 -27.55 10.75 -10.64
N ASN A 461 -27.96 11.39 -11.72
CA ASN A 461 -29.29 11.96 -11.90
C ASN A 461 -30.09 11.06 -12.87
N LYS A 462 -30.70 10.00 -12.32
CA LYS A 462 -31.46 9.00 -13.09
C LYS A 462 -32.79 9.59 -13.57
N ASN A 463 -32.75 10.31 -14.69
CA ASN A 463 -33.94 10.85 -15.35
C ASN A 463 -34.45 9.88 -16.42
N LEU A 464 -35.58 9.22 -16.14
CA LEU A 464 -36.17 8.22 -17.03
C LEU A 464 -36.64 8.82 -18.35
N GLU A 465 -37.27 10.01 -18.34
CA GLU A 465 -37.78 10.64 -19.56
C GLU A 465 -36.66 11.00 -20.54
N GLU A 466 -35.56 11.54 -20.02
CA GLU A 466 -34.37 11.84 -20.80
C GLU A 466 -33.73 10.56 -21.36
N PHE A 467 -33.66 9.51 -20.55
CA PHE A 467 -33.10 8.23 -20.95
C PHE A 467 -33.92 7.56 -22.06
N ILE A 468 -35.26 7.56 -21.97
CA ILE A 468 -36.14 7.04 -23.02
C ILE A 468 -36.02 7.87 -24.31
N ARG A 469 -35.82 9.19 -24.18
CA ARG A 469 -35.62 10.05 -25.37
C ARG A 469 -34.32 9.72 -26.11
N LEU A 470 -33.26 9.40 -25.37
CA LEU A 470 -31.97 9.00 -25.96
C LEU A 470 -31.99 7.58 -26.53
N HIS A 471 -32.76 6.70 -25.91
CA HIS A 471 -32.88 5.29 -26.26
C HIS A 471 -34.36 4.91 -26.50
N PRO A 472 -34.99 5.34 -27.62
CA PRO A 472 -36.43 5.15 -27.85
C PRO A 472 -36.79 3.67 -27.97
N ILE A 473 -37.95 3.33 -27.42
CA ILE A 473 -38.56 2.00 -27.46
C ILE A 473 -39.31 1.84 -28.79
N ARG A 474 -39.14 0.69 -29.48
CA ARG A 474 -39.93 0.33 -30.65
C ARG A 474 -41.10 -0.54 -30.23
N GLU A 475 -42.31 -0.22 -30.78
CA GLU A 475 -43.55 -0.94 -30.48
C GLU A 475 -43.51 -2.42 -30.89
N ASP A 476 -42.74 -2.76 -31.93
CA ASP A 476 -42.61 -4.12 -32.47
C ASP A 476 -42.07 -5.15 -31.45
N HIS A 477 -41.39 -4.71 -30.41
CA HIS A 477 -40.82 -5.58 -29.37
C HIS A 477 -41.64 -5.65 -28.09
N SER A 478 -42.74 -4.92 -27.96
CA SER A 478 -43.49 -4.80 -26.69
C SER A 478 -43.96 -6.16 -26.12
N SER A 479 -44.48 -7.07 -26.95
CA SER A 479 -44.89 -8.40 -26.48
C SER A 479 -43.73 -9.26 -26.02
N LYS A 480 -42.58 -9.17 -26.70
CA LYS A 480 -41.37 -9.92 -26.38
C LYS A 480 -40.70 -9.38 -25.11
N ASN A 481 -40.66 -8.04 -24.96
CA ASN A 481 -40.17 -7.37 -23.75
C ASN A 481 -40.97 -7.81 -22.52
N LYS A 482 -42.31 -7.82 -22.64
CA LYS A 482 -43.19 -8.23 -21.55
C LYS A 482 -43.01 -9.71 -21.19
N SER A 483 -42.89 -10.61 -22.17
CA SER A 483 -42.63 -12.02 -21.92
C SER A 483 -41.29 -12.22 -21.22
N ASN A 484 -40.24 -11.52 -21.65
CA ASN A 484 -38.91 -11.57 -21.03
C ASN A 484 -38.97 -11.04 -19.57
N ALA A 485 -39.63 -9.91 -19.33
CA ALA A 485 -39.78 -9.33 -17.99
C ALA A 485 -40.52 -10.29 -17.03
N ILE A 486 -41.61 -10.94 -17.50
CA ILE A 486 -42.33 -11.95 -16.72
C ILE A 486 -41.38 -13.13 -16.37
N SER A 487 -40.64 -13.64 -17.37
CA SER A 487 -39.71 -14.75 -17.13
C SER A 487 -38.62 -14.42 -16.12
N MET A 488 -38.09 -13.18 -16.16
CA MET A 488 -37.12 -12.68 -15.18
C MET A 488 -37.70 -12.63 -13.76
N PHE A 489 -38.92 -12.09 -13.62
CA PHE A 489 -39.62 -12.00 -12.34
C PHE A 489 -39.92 -13.38 -11.76
N ASP A 490 -40.54 -14.27 -12.58
CA ASP A 490 -40.85 -15.65 -12.18
C ASP A 490 -39.61 -16.43 -11.75
N PHE A 491 -38.49 -16.26 -12.47
CA PHE A 491 -37.21 -16.83 -12.09
C PHE A 491 -36.77 -16.34 -10.71
N CYS A 492 -36.86 -15.05 -10.43
CA CYS A 492 -36.48 -14.50 -9.13
C CYS A 492 -37.38 -15.01 -8.00
N VAL A 493 -38.70 -15.07 -8.22
CA VAL A 493 -39.68 -15.57 -7.25
C VAL A 493 -39.46 -17.07 -6.98
N LYS A 494 -39.29 -17.88 -8.04
CA LYS A 494 -39.03 -19.32 -7.93
C LYS A 494 -37.78 -19.61 -7.12
N ASN A 495 -36.72 -18.83 -7.34
CA ASN A 495 -35.45 -18.99 -6.64
C ASN A 495 -35.41 -18.24 -5.30
N LYS A 496 -36.50 -17.62 -4.86
CA LYS A 496 -36.59 -16.87 -3.59
C LYS A 496 -35.48 -15.83 -3.45
N ILE A 497 -35.22 -15.06 -4.52
CA ILE A 497 -34.27 -13.96 -4.51
C ILE A 497 -35.00 -12.76 -3.90
N SER A 498 -34.47 -12.17 -2.83
CA SER A 498 -35.14 -11.15 -2.04
C SER A 498 -34.39 -9.82 -1.96
N TYR A 499 -33.15 -9.75 -2.48
CA TYR A 499 -32.32 -8.54 -2.45
C TYR A 499 -31.55 -8.34 -3.75
N THR A 500 -31.13 -7.11 -3.99
CA THR A 500 -30.31 -6.72 -5.13
C THR A 500 -29.13 -5.84 -4.68
N PRO A 501 -27.92 -5.99 -5.27
CA PRO A 501 -27.58 -7.00 -6.29
C PRO A 501 -27.38 -8.40 -5.69
N SER A 502 -27.95 -9.44 -6.30
CA SER A 502 -27.58 -10.83 -6.03
C SER A 502 -26.73 -11.33 -7.20
N ILE A 503 -25.61 -11.97 -6.91
CA ILE A 503 -24.65 -12.47 -7.90
C ILE A 503 -24.52 -13.97 -7.76
N PHE A 504 -24.60 -14.68 -8.88
CA PHE A 504 -24.43 -16.12 -8.95
C PHE A 504 -23.33 -16.45 -9.97
N ILE A 505 -22.50 -17.43 -9.64
CA ILE A 505 -21.42 -17.89 -10.52
C ILE A 505 -21.63 -19.37 -10.79
N ASN A 506 -21.79 -19.74 -12.05
CA ASN A 506 -22.11 -21.09 -12.49
C ASN A 506 -23.30 -21.70 -11.71
N GLY A 507 -24.29 -20.84 -11.40
CA GLY A 507 -25.52 -21.21 -10.70
C GLY A 507 -25.45 -21.17 -9.18
N TYR A 508 -24.31 -20.89 -8.55
CA TYR A 508 -24.17 -20.78 -7.10
C TYR A 508 -24.07 -19.31 -6.66
N GLU A 509 -24.72 -18.98 -5.56
CA GLU A 509 -24.70 -17.63 -4.99
C GLU A 509 -23.30 -17.25 -4.55
N LEU A 510 -22.90 -15.98 -4.73
CA LEU A 510 -21.61 -15.50 -4.27
C LEU A 510 -21.56 -15.49 -2.73
N PRO A 511 -20.60 -16.19 -2.08
CA PRO A 511 -20.53 -16.23 -0.62
C PRO A 511 -20.37 -14.83 -0.02
N GLU A 512 -21.02 -14.55 1.12
CA GLU A 512 -21.06 -13.24 1.79
C GLU A 512 -19.68 -12.62 2.08
N ILE A 513 -18.66 -13.45 2.25
CA ILE A 513 -17.28 -12.98 2.48
C ILE A 513 -16.64 -12.34 1.25
N TYR A 514 -17.22 -12.53 0.06
CA TYR A 514 -16.73 -11.96 -1.20
C TYR A 514 -17.63 -10.84 -1.69
N ASN A 515 -16.98 -9.76 -2.13
CA ASN A 515 -17.64 -8.67 -2.83
C ASN A 515 -17.48 -8.86 -4.34
N PHE A 516 -18.32 -8.21 -5.13
CA PHE A 516 -18.19 -8.22 -6.59
C PHE A 516 -16.82 -7.73 -7.09
N SER A 517 -16.14 -6.84 -6.35
CA SER A 517 -14.77 -6.42 -6.67
C SER A 517 -13.71 -7.52 -6.47
N ASP A 518 -13.98 -8.48 -5.61
CA ASP A 518 -13.07 -9.61 -5.38
C ASP A 518 -13.03 -10.57 -6.58
N LEU A 519 -14.08 -10.58 -7.42
CA LEU A 519 -14.15 -11.40 -8.63
C LEU A 519 -13.03 -11.08 -9.64
N LEU A 520 -12.53 -9.85 -9.60
CA LEU A 520 -11.39 -9.45 -10.42
C LEU A 520 -10.15 -10.31 -10.17
N TYR A 521 -9.94 -10.78 -8.91
CA TYR A 521 -8.81 -11.65 -8.58
C TYR A 521 -8.94 -13.09 -9.11
N PHE A 522 -10.16 -13.54 -9.36
CA PHE A 522 -10.39 -14.92 -9.79
C PHE A 522 -10.56 -15.06 -11.29
N PHE A 523 -11.03 -14.00 -11.96
CA PHE A 523 -11.51 -14.07 -13.34
C PHE A 523 -10.90 -13.07 -14.32
N ILE A 524 -9.99 -12.19 -13.91
CA ILE A 524 -9.15 -11.43 -14.86
C ILE A 524 -8.08 -12.37 -15.42
N ASN A 525 -8.01 -12.45 -16.76
CA ASN A 525 -6.99 -13.20 -17.49
C ASN A 525 -5.71 -12.39 -17.69
#